data_d11fa581f4625d0e582e65043ed40eb8
#
_entry.id   d11fa581f4625d0e582e65043ed40eb8
#
_cell.length_a   1.000
_cell.length_b   1.000
_cell.length_c   1.000
_cell.angle_alpha   90.00
_cell.angle_beta   90.00
_cell.angle_gamma   90.00
#
_symmetry.space_group_name_H-M   'P 1'
#
loop_
_entity.id
_entity.type
_entity.pdbx_description
1 polymer ?
#
loop_
_entity_poly.entity_id
_entity_poly.type
_entity_poly.pdbx_seq_one_letter_code
_entity_poly.pdbx_strand_id
1 'polypeptide(L)'
;RIAFDNDGYLFITIGDRQASPSGDLQAHPAQDLANHNGTVIRLHDDGRVPSDNPFVGRRDALPEIYSYGHRNPQGIDIHPVTGDVWTDEHGPQGGDELNIEEAGKNYGWPVIGYGVNYGPGLPIHSSQQGEGMEQPRHFWVPSIATAGLMIYSGDLFPNWQGDIFVGGLRGQQLARVDLNNEGTMAMMEETLLNGIGRIRDIHQGPEGAIYIATENRGILRLTPSN
;
A
#
# COMPACT_ATOMS: atom_id res chain seq x y z
N ARG A 1 -8.43 -3.50 -2.48
CA ARG A 1 -8.79 -3.29 -1.08
C ARG A 1 -9.69 -2.07 -0.92
N ILE A 2 -10.36 -1.97 0.23
CA ILE A 2 -11.20 -0.83 0.59
C ILE A 2 -10.93 -0.44 2.04
N ALA A 3 -11.01 0.87 2.32
CA ALA A 3 -10.99 1.42 3.67
C ALA A 3 -11.95 2.62 3.76
N PHE A 4 -12.48 2.87 4.94
CA PHE A 4 -13.19 4.10 5.25
C PHE A 4 -12.33 4.96 6.16
N ASP A 5 -12.22 6.24 5.84
CA ASP A 5 -11.56 7.18 6.74
C ASP A 5 -12.50 7.65 7.88
N ASN A 6 -11.96 8.48 8.78
CA ASN A 6 -12.70 8.98 9.93
C ASN A 6 -13.83 9.96 9.54
N ASP A 7 -13.80 10.50 8.34
CA ASP A 7 -14.82 11.41 7.79
C ASP A 7 -15.89 10.66 6.98
N GLY A 8 -15.75 9.32 6.85
CA GLY A 8 -16.70 8.45 6.17
C GLY A 8 -16.48 8.37 4.65
N TYR A 9 -15.36 8.82 4.13
CA TYR A 9 -15.02 8.59 2.74
C TYR A 9 -14.51 7.17 2.51
N LEU A 10 -14.93 6.59 1.40
CA LEU A 10 -14.50 5.28 0.93
C LEU A 10 -13.29 5.41 0.01
N PHE A 11 -12.18 4.78 0.38
CA PHE A 11 -11.01 4.61 -0.48
C PHE A 11 -10.98 3.19 -1.07
N ILE A 12 -10.65 3.09 -2.37
CA ILE A 12 -10.56 1.81 -3.09
C ILE A 12 -9.26 1.79 -3.89
N THR A 13 -8.44 0.77 -3.68
CA THR A 13 -7.20 0.57 -4.44
C THR A 13 -7.45 -0.28 -5.68
N ILE A 14 -6.87 0.10 -6.81
CA ILE A 14 -6.98 -0.58 -8.11
C ILE A 14 -5.59 -0.72 -8.71
N GLY A 15 -5.20 -1.96 -9.05
CA GLY A 15 -3.92 -2.23 -9.71
C GLY A 15 -3.92 -1.91 -11.22
N ASP A 16 -2.74 -1.96 -11.83
CA ASP A 16 -2.51 -1.67 -13.26
C ASP A 16 -3.05 -2.73 -14.23
N ARG A 17 -3.71 -3.78 -13.69
CA ARG A 17 -4.27 -4.90 -14.46
C ARG A 17 -3.24 -5.67 -15.29
N GLN A 18 -2.00 -5.73 -14.82
CA GLN A 18 -0.88 -6.39 -15.49
C GLN A 18 -0.51 -5.75 -16.83
N ALA A 19 -0.73 -4.45 -16.98
CA ALA A 19 -0.25 -3.71 -18.12
C ALA A 19 1.28 -3.83 -18.22
N SER A 20 1.78 -4.05 -19.46
CA SER A 20 3.21 -4.30 -19.65
C SER A 20 4.03 -3.03 -19.42
N PRO A 21 5.04 -3.04 -18.54
CA PRO A 21 5.92 -1.91 -18.31
C PRO A 21 7.02 -1.86 -19.39
N SER A 22 6.63 -1.63 -20.65
CA SER A 22 7.53 -1.62 -21.81
C SER A 22 7.17 -0.51 -22.80
N GLY A 23 8.13 -0.10 -23.60
CA GLY A 23 7.96 1.01 -24.55
C GLY A 23 8.03 2.38 -23.87
N ASP A 24 7.13 3.27 -24.21
CA ASP A 24 7.00 4.57 -23.55
C ASP A 24 6.30 4.41 -22.19
N LEU A 25 7.07 4.44 -21.11
CA LEU A 25 6.57 4.25 -19.77
C LEU A 25 5.64 5.38 -19.29
N GLN A 26 5.76 6.59 -19.88
CA GLN A 26 4.85 7.71 -19.60
C GLN A 26 3.45 7.50 -20.20
N ALA A 27 3.35 6.67 -21.23
CA ALA A 27 2.07 6.29 -21.85
C ALA A 27 1.43 5.04 -21.20
N HIS A 28 2.00 4.53 -20.10
CA HIS A 28 1.45 3.39 -19.40
C HIS A 28 0.08 3.71 -18.77
N PRO A 29 -0.90 2.77 -18.75
CA PRO A 29 -2.23 3.03 -18.20
C PRO A 29 -2.26 3.54 -16.76
N ALA A 30 -1.28 3.20 -15.92
CA ALA A 30 -1.16 3.74 -14.56
C ALA A 30 -0.75 5.23 -14.51
N GLN A 31 -0.29 5.80 -15.62
CA GLN A 31 0.02 7.23 -15.79
C GLN A 31 -1.09 8.01 -16.48
N ASP A 32 -2.16 7.33 -16.92
CA ASP A 32 -3.28 7.94 -17.66
C ASP A 32 -4.50 8.10 -16.74
N LEU A 33 -4.82 9.33 -16.38
CA LEU A 33 -5.94 9.69 -15.52
C LEU A 33 -7.32 9.48 -16.15
N ALA A 34 -7.40 9.12 -17.44
CA ALA A 34 -8.67 8.81 -18.10
C ALA A 34 -9.18 7.38 -17.82
N ASN A 35 -8.47 6.60 -17.02
CA ASN A 35 -8.84 5.26 -16.60
C ASN A 35 -8.45 4.99 -15.13
N HIS A 36 -8.93 3.88 -14.55
CA HIS A 36 -8.67 3.53 -13.13
C HIS A 36 -7.45 2.62 -12.92
N ASN A 37 -6.68 2.28 -13.93
CA ASN A 37 -5.55 1.38 -13.74
C ASN A 37 -4.45 2.04 -12.90
N GLY A 38 -4.03 1.36 -11.84
CA GLY A 38 -2.99 1.86 -10.95
C GLY A 38 -3.40 3.12 -10.19
N THR A 39 -4.62 3.14 -9.63
CA THR A 39 -5.15 4.29 -8.90
C THR A 39 -5.66 3.93 -7.52
N VAL A 40 -5.68 4.90 -6.63
CA VAL A 40 -6.56 4.92 -5.47
C VAL A 40 -7.70 5.88 -5.78
N ILE A 41 -8.94 5.46 -5.60
CA ILE A 41 -10.11 6.30 -5.78
C ILE A 41 -10.74 6.65 -4.44
N ARG A 42 -11.35 7.84 -4.33
CA ARG A 42 -12.03 8.32 -3.13
C ARG A 42 -13.47 8.70 -3.47
N LEU A 43 -14.41 8.15 -2.71
CA LEU A 43 -15.85 8.34 -2.87
C LEU A 43 -16.51 8.66 -1.54
N HIS A 44 -17.72 9.20 -1.58
CA HIS A 44 -18.64 9.10 -0.45
C HIS A 44 -19.12 7.65 -0.29
N ASP A 45 -19.65 7.30 0.87
CA ASP A 45 -20.21 5.97 1.17
C ASP A 45 -21.38 5.57 0.25
N ASP A 46 -22.06 6.55 -0.34
CA ASP A 46 -23.14 6.36 -1.32
C ASP A 46 -22.66 6.31 -2.78
N GLY A 47 -21.34 6.36 -3.01
CA GLY A 47 -20.71 6.29 -4.32
C GLY A 47 -20.59 7.61 -5.08
N ARG A 48 -21.05 8.73 -4.51
CA ARG A 48 -20.85 10.05 -5.13
C ARG A 48 -19.38 10.47 -5.03
N VAL A 49 -18.93 11.21 -6.04
CA VAL A 49 -17.58 11.79 -6.04
C VAL A 49 -17.55 13.02 -5.13
N PRO A 50 -16.61 13.09 -4.16
CA PRO A 50 -16.38 14.28 -3.34
C PRO A 50 -15.99 15.48 -4.19
N SER A 51 -16.57 16.64 -3.91
CA SER A 51 -16.33 17.86 -4.68
C SER A 51 -14.90 18.43 -4.53
N ASP A 52 -14.19 18.00 -3.49
CA ASP A 52 -12.82 18.36 -3.15
C ASP A 52 -11.77 17.33 -3.63
N ASN A 53 -12.19 16.32 -4.42
CA ASN A 53 -11.24 15.41 -5.06
C ASN A 53 -10.33 16.17 -6.03
N PRO A 54 -9.05 15.75 -6.14
CA PRO A 54 -8.02 16.55 -6.81
C PRO A 54 -8.24 16.76 -8.32
N PHE A 55 -8.99 15.88 -8.95
CA PHE A 55 -9.20 15.92 -10.40
C PHE A 55 -10.61 16.34 -10.81
N VAL A 56 -11.46 16.78 -9.87
CA VAL A 56 -12.79 17.31 -10.15
C VAL A 56 -12.68 18.53 -11.09
N GLY A 57 -13.49 18.53 -12.15
CA GLY A 57 -13.50 19.60 -13.15
C GLY A 57 -12.45 19.47 -14.27
N ARG A 58 -11.53 18.52 -14.18
CA ARG A 58 -10.61 18.20 -15.27
C ARG A 58 -11.33 17.36 -16.35
N ARG A 59 -11.10 17.69 -17.63
CA ARG A 59 -11.73 16.96 -18.74
C ARG A 59 -10.98 15.69 -19.15
N ASP A 60 -9.72 15.61 -18.77
CA ASP A 60 -8.75 14.56 -19.10
C ASP A 60 -8.52 13.58 -17.94
N ALA A 61 -9.34 13.66 -16.89
CA ALA A 61 -9.20 12.83 -15.71
C ALA A 61 -10.56 12.38 -15.16
N LEU A 62 -10.60 11.18 -14.60
CA LEU A 62 -11.75 10.67 -13.85
C LEU A 62 -11.80 11.37 -12.47
N PRO A 63 -12.92 11.98 -12.09
CA PRO A 63 -13.01 12.83 -10.92
C PRO A 63 -12.92 12.07 -9.59
N GLU A 64 -13.17 10.77 -9.59
CA GLU A 64 -13.05 9.91 -8.39
C GLU A 64 -11.61 9.50 -8.07
N ILE A 65 -10.65 9.71 -8.96
CA ILE A 65 -9.23 9.41 -8.69
C ILE A 65 -8.71 10.32 -7.58
N TYR A 66 -8.07 9.71 -6.57
CA TYR A 66 -7.41 10.39 -5.47
C TYR A 66 -5.90 10.47 -5.69
N SER A 67 -5.26 9.34 -6.05
CA SER A 67 -3.86 9.21 -6.42
C SER A 67 -3.69 8.22 -7.57
N TYR A 68 -2.52 8.20 -8.21
CA TYR A 68 -2.26 7.36 -9.38
C TYR A 68 -0.79 6.96 -9.48
N GLY A 69 -0.45 6.15 -10.49
CA GLY A 69 0.92 5.67 -10.66
C GLY A 69 1.26 4.48 -9.77
N HIS A 70 0.27 3.65 -9.44
CA HIS A 70 0.43 2.42 -8.67
C HIS A 70 0.53 1.19 -9.57
N ARG A 71 1.26 0.18 -9.10
CA ARG A 71 1.37 -1.10 -9.79
C ARG A 71 0.29 -2.08 -9.33
N ASN A 72 0.31 -2.48 -8.08
CA ASN A 72 -0.58 -3.52 -7.57
C ASN A 72 -0.78 -3.40 -6.05
N PRO A 73 -1.53 -2.42 -5.57
CA PRO A 73 -1.84 -2.26 -4.16
C PRO A 73 -2.57 -3.48 -3.58
N GLN A 74 -2.12 -3.96 -2.42
CA GLN A 74 -2.60 -5.17 -1.76
C GLN A 74 -3.15 -4.92 -0.36
N GLY A 75 -2.77 -3.84 0.29
CA GLY A 75 -3.26 -3.38 1.57
C GLY A 75 -3.67 -1.92 1.54
N ILE A 76 -4.56 -1.54 2.43
CA ILE A 76 -4.93 -0.16 2.73
C ILE A 76 -5.44 -0.09 4.17
N ASP A 77 -5.00 0.91 4.91
CA ASP A 77 -5.52 1.23 6.24
C ASP A 77 -5.38 2.72 6.52
N ILE A 78 -6.11 3.21 7.52
CA ILE A 78 -6.12 4.61 7.93
C ILE A 78 -5.37 4.74 9.25
N HIS A 79 -4.38 5.63 9.29
CA HIS A 79 -3.61 5.85 10.51
C HIS A 79 -4.51 6.44 11.61
N PRO A 80 -4.64 5.79 12.78
CA PRO A 80 -5.68 6.11 13.78
C PRO A 80 -5.52 7.48 14.42
N VAL A 81 -4.31 8.07 14.36
CA VAL A 81 -4.01 9.38 14.98
C VAL A 81 -3.92 10.48 13.93
N THR A 82 -3.20 10.26 12.82
CA THR A 82 -2.98 11.29 11.79
C THR A 82 -4.12 11.35 10.77
N GLY A 83 -4.86 10.25 10.57
CA GLY A 83 -5.88 10.13 9.53
C GLY A 83 -5.32 9.87 8.13
N ASP A 84 -4.00 9.72 8.01
CA ASP A 84 -3.35 9.44 6.73
C ASP A 84 -3.77 8.06 6.19
N VAL A 85 -3.99 8.01 4.89
CA VAL A 85 -4.28 6.77 4.16
C VAL A 85 -2.96 6.10 3.80
N TRP A 86 -2.76 4.89 4.28
CA TRP A 86 -1.57 4.10 3.97
C TRP A 86 -1.92 2.93 3.05
N THR A 87 -1.03 2.65 2.10
CA THR A 87 -1.15 1.49 1.21
C THR A 87 0.16 0.71 1.16
N ASP A 88 0.05 -0.61 0.94
CA ASP A 88 1.17 -1.41 0.48
C ASP A 88 0.92 -1.92 -0.94
N GLU A 89 1.97 -2.06 -1.73
CA GLU A 89 1.84 -2.57 -3.08
C GLU A 89 2.99 -3.48 -3.51
N HIS A 90 2.69 -4.39 -4.45
CA HIS A 90 3.70 -5.21 -5.08
C HIS A 90 4.51 -4.42 -6.11
N GLY A 91 5.83 -4.41 -5.95
CA GLY A 91 6.75 -4.17 -7.03
C GLY A 91 6.81 -5.34 -8.03
N PRO A 92 7.65 -5.25 -9.07
CA PRO A 92 7.95 -6.38 -9.94
C PRO A 92 8.85 -7.40 -9.23
N GLN A 93 10.04 -7.71 -9.73
CA GLN A 93 11.01 -8.50 -8.97
C GLN A 93 11.80 -7.59 -8.04
N GLY A 94 11.39 -7.48 -6.77
CA GLY A 94 11.81 -6.45 -5.80
C GLY A 94 10.96 -5.18 -5.90
N GLY A 95 11.16 -4.27 -4.92
CA GLY A 95 10.51 -2.98 -4.91
C GLY A 95 9.03 -3.00 -4.56
N ASP A 96 8.59 -3.88 -3.66
CA ASP A 96 7.32 -3.69 -2.96
C ASP A 96 7.41 -2.41 -2.14
N GLU A 97 6.32 -1.68 -2.01
CA GLU A 97 6.32 -0.34 -1.42
C GLU A 97 5.27 -0.18 -0.32
N LEU A 98 5.57 0.72 0.60
CA LEU A 98 4.66 1.22 1.62
C LEU A 98 4.52 2.73 1.42
N ASN A 99 3.32 3.21 1.15
CA ASN A 99 3.05 4.58 0.75
C ASN A 99 2.04 5.27 1.68
N ILE A 100 2.18 6.60 1.85
CA ILE A 100 1.08 7.47 2.31
C ILE A 100 0.42 8.05 1.06
N GLU A 101 -0.90 7.89 0.95
CA GLU A 101 -1.67 8.38 -0.17
C GLU A 101 -2.02 9.86 0.00
N GLU A 102 -1.57 10.69 -0.92
CA GLU A 102 -1.84 12.12 -0.94
C GLU A 102 -2.65 12.52 -2.18
N ALA A 103 -3.57 13.45 -2.01
CA ALA A 103 -4.47 13.90 -3.07
C ALA A 103 -3.72 14.44 -4.30
N GLY A 104 -4.00 13.88 -5.46
CA GLY A 104 -3.45 14.33 -6.75
C GLY A 104 -2.03 13.86 -7.05
N LYS A 105 -1.42 13.06 -6.17
CA LYS A 105 -0.03 12.63 -6.30
C LYS A 105 0.14 11.43 -7.22
N ASN A 106 1.32 11.39 -7.88
CA ASN A 106 1.77 10.32 -8.76
C ASN A 106 2.83 9.47 -8.05
N TYR A 107 2.59 8.17 -7.89
CA TYR A 107 3.52 7.21 -7.24
C TYR A 107 4.48 6.55 -8.24
N GLY A 108 4.42 6.95 -9.50
CA GLY A 108 5.49 6.82 -10.48
C GLY A 108 5.54 5.51 -11.26
N TRP A 109 4.77 4.47 -10.92
CA TRP A 109 4.77 3.23 -11.70
C TRP A 109 4.29 3.47 -13.15
N PRO A 110 4.96 2.92 -14.18
CA PRO A 110 6.24 2.20 -14.18
C PRO A 110 7.49 3.07 -14.46
N VAL A 111 7.36 4.40 -14.44
CA VAL A 111 8.42 5.35 -14.83
C VAL A 111 9.59 5.29 -13.85
N ILE A 112 9.28 5.25 -12.55
CA ILE A 112 10.24 5.04 -11.47
C ILE A 112 9.89 3.78 -10.68
N GLY A 113 10.83 3.27 -9.87
CA GLY A 113 10.64 2.14 -8.97
C GLY A 113 11.95 1.48 -8.57
N TYR A 114 11.84 0.46 -7.70
CA TYR A 114 13.00 -0.19 -7.05
C TYR A 114 13.22 -1.63 -7.53
N GLY A 115 12.33 -2.16 -8.38
CA GLY A 115 12.39 -3.52 -8.87
C GLY A 115 12.89 -3.63 -10.31
N VAL A 116 12.98 -4.87 -10.78
CA VAL A 116 13.41 -5.23 -12.14
C VAL A 116 12.42 -6.19 -12.79
N ASN A 117 12.51 -6.40 -14.10
CA ASN A 117 11.67 -7.38 -14.81
C ASN A 117 11.88 -8.79 -14.26
N TYR A 118 10.81 -9.56 -14.22
CA TYR A 118 10.88 -10.98 -13.90
C TYR A 118 11.75 -11.73 -14.92
N GLY A 119 12.36 -12.83 -14.45
CA GLY A 119 13.21 -13.69 -15.25
C GLY A 119 14.65 -13.14 -15.36
N PRO A 120 15.03 -12.48 -16.46
CA PRO A 120 16.43 -12.04 -16.64
C PRO A 120 16.87 -10.87 -15.73
N GLY A 121 15.93 -10.26 -14.98
CA GLY A 121 16.26 -9.15 -14.08
C GLY A 121 16.67 -7.86 -14.79
N LEU A 122 16.19 -7.66 -16.02
CA LEU A 122 16.48 -6.43 -16.77
C LEU A 122 15.77 -5.22 -16.12
N PRO A 123 16.41 -4.03 -16.14
CA PRO A 123 15.77 -2.81 -15.66
C PRO A 123 14.44 -2.53 -16.36
N ILE A 124 13.46 -2.02 -15.61
CA ILE A 124 12.22 -1.44 -16.12
C ILE A 124 12.40 0.08 -16.18
N HIS A 125 12.77 0.64 -15.05
CA HIS A 125 12.89 2.08 -14.82
C HIS A 125 14.30 2.57 -15.19
N SER A 126 14.39 3.82 -15.62
CA SER A 126 15.68 4.51 -15.81
C SER A 126 16.18 5.17 -14.52
N SER A 127 15.31 5.34 -13.53
CA SER A 127 15.61 5.98 -12.24
C SER A 127 14.70 5.43 -11.14
N GLN A 128 15.14 5.60 -9.91
CA GLN A 128 14.32 5.36 -8.72
C GLN A 128 13.51 6.61 -8.30
N GLN A 129 13.84 7.78 -8.87
CA GLN A 129 13.20 9.05 -8.55
C GLN A 129 12.83 9.80 -9.83
N GLY A 130 11.75 10.57 -9.80
CA GLY A 130 11.26 11.39 -10.90
C GLY A 130 10.63 12.69 -10.40
N GLU A 131 10.74 13.75 -11.17
CA GLU A 131 10.10 15.02 -10.87
C GLU A 131 8.56 14.86 -10.86
N GLY A 132 7.90 15.33 -9.80
CA GLY A 132 6.47 15.19 -9.62
C GLY A 132 5.98 13.78 -9.27
N MET A 133 6.90 12.89 -8.89
CA MET A 133 6.60 11.52 -8.46
C MET A 133 7.01 11.31 -7.01
N GLU A 134 6.08 10.77 -6.22
CA GLU A 134 6.28 10.52 -4.80
C GLU A 134 7.20 9.33 -4.56
N GLN A 135 7.81 9.31 -3.38
CA GLN A 135 8.68 8.24 -2.95
C GLN A 135 8.00 7.44 -1.84
N PRO A 136 8.17 6.11 -1.82
CA PRO A 136 7.62 5.28 -0.76
C PRO A 136 8.24 5.64 0.59
N ARG A 137 7.49 5.45 1.65
CA ARG A 137 7.97 5.60 3.04
C ARG A 137 8.85 4.43 3.48
N HIS A 138 8.63 3.27 2.85
CA HIS A 138 9.46 2.07 2.98
C HIS A 138 9.35 1.24 1.70
N PHE A 139 10.40 0.45 1.38
CA PHE A 139 10.38 -0.48 0.26
C PHE A 139 11.18 -1.75 0.55
N TRP A 140 10.80 -2.85 -0.09
CA TRP A 140 11.44 -4.15 0.09
C TRP A 140 12.21 -4.61 -1.16
N VAL A 141 13.53 -4.81 -1.00
CA VAL A 141 14.38 -5.48 -1.98
C VAL A 141 15.26 -6.48 -1.24
N PRO A 142 15.02 -7.78 -1.39
CA PRO A 142 14.06 -8.44 -2.29
C PRO A 142 12.61 -8.25 -1.85
N SER A 143 11.67 -8.40 -2.81
CA SER A 143 10.22 -8.38 -2.55
C SER A 143 9.81 -9.44 -1.53
N ILE A 144 8.98 -9.05 -0.56
CA ILE A 144 8.28 -9.97 0.36
C ILE A 144 6.93 -10.40 -0.21
N ALA A 145 6.48 -9.77 -1.29
CA ALA A 145 5.14 -9.83 -1.86
C ALA A 145 4.09 -9.48 -0.80
N THR A 146 3.92 -8.20 -0.56
CA THR A 146 3.06 -7.63 0.48
C THR A 146 1.61 -8.10 0.35
N ALA A 147 0.90 -8.31 1.45
CA ALA A 147 -0.51 -8.68 1.45
C ALA A 147 -1.18 -8.34 2.77
N GLY A 148 -2.10 -7.42 2.69
CA GLY A 148 -2.79 -6.88 3.86
C GLY A 148 -1.90 -5.94 4.67
N LEU A 149 -2.48 -4.82 5.03
CA LEU A 149 -1.88 -3.79 5.83
C LEU A 149 -2.79 -3.51 7.03
N MET A 150 -2.20 -3.31 8.19
CA MET A 150 -2.90 -2.94 9.41
C MET A 150 -2.03 -1.97 10.19
N ILE A 151 -2.62 -0.89 10.69
CA ILE A 151 -1.98 0.05 11.61
C ILE A 151 -2.50 -0.23 13.01
N TYR A 152 -1.59 -0.58 13.92
CA TYR A 152 -1.99 -1.04 15.24
C TYR A 152 -2.42 0.11 16.14
N SER A 153 -3.59 -0.03 16.79
CA SER A 153 -4.14 0.96 17.72
C SER A 153 -4.59 0.36 19.06
N GLY A 154 -4.32 -0.95 19.27
CA GLY A 154 -4.77 -1.67 20.46
C GLY A 154 -3.88 -1.48 21.67
N ASP A 155 -4.37 -1.93 22.84
CA ASP A 155 -3.67 -1.80 24.11
C ASP A 155 -2.86 -3.04 24.52
N LEU A 156 -3.05 -4.20 23.82
CA LEU A 156 -2.31 -5.42 24.18
C LEU A 156 -0.80 -5.33 23.91
N PHE A 157 -0.42 -4.55 22.91
CA PHE A 157 0.98 -4.27 22.57
C PHE A 157 1.24 -2.75 22.61
N PRO A 158 1.32 -2.15 23.80
CA PRO A 158 1.35 -0.68 23.94
C PRO A 158 2.55 -0.02 23.24
N ASN A 159 3.65 -0.75 23.07
CA ASN A 159 4.84 -0.27 22.35
C ASN A 159 4.72 -0.36 20.81
N TRP A 160 3.60 -0.90 20.29
CA TRP A 160 3.34 -1.06 18.86
C TRP A 160 2.23 -0.13 18.35
N GLN A 161 1.71 0.73 19.22
CA GLN A 161 0.67 1.69 18.83
C GLN A 161 1.21 2.66 17.76
N GLY A 162 0.52 2.72 16.62
CA GLY A 162 0.92 3.50 15.45
C GLY A 162 1.82 2.74 14.46
N ASP A 163 2.38 1.57 14.84
CA ASP A 163 3.20 0.78 13.93
C ASP A 163 2.36 0.13 12.83
N ILE A 164 2.97 -0.03 11.68
CA ILE A 164 2.36 -0.70 10.51
C ILE A 164 2.77 -2.16 10.47
N PHE A 165 1.78 -3.02 10.25
CA PHE A 165 1.99 -4.45 10.04
C PHE A 165 1.64 -4.82 8.60
N VAL A 166 2.58 -5.48 7.90
CA VAL A 166 2.43 -5.91 6.52
C VAL A 166 2.70 -7.41 6.41
N GLY A 167 1.78 -8.14 5.81
CA GLY A 167 1.95 -9.57 5.55
C GLY A 167 2.81 -9.84 4.33
N GLY A 168 3.71 -10.84 4.41
CA GLY A 168 4.51 -11.30 3.29
C GLY A 168 3.96 -12.61 2.70
N LEU A 169 3.57 -12.60 1.42
CA LEU A 169 3.23 -13.84 0.70
C LEU A 169 4.48 -14.66 0.39
N ARG A 170 5.47 -14.03 -0.24
CA ARG A 170 6.75 -14.66 -0.58
C ARG A 170 7.69 -14.70 0.61
N GLY A 171 7.73 -13.62 1.38
CA GLY A 171 8.55 -13.52 2.60
C GLY A 171 8.12 -14.50 3.68
N GLN A 172 6.85 -14.93 3.67
CA GLN A 172 6.26 -15.82 4.69
C GLN A 172 6.50 -15.30 6.11
N GLN A 173 6.36 -13.99 6.27
CA GLN A 173 6.67 -13.26 7.48
C GLN A 173 5.62 -12.18 7.74
N LEU A 174 5.56 -11.71 8.96
CA LEU A 174 4.88 -10.48 9.33
C LEU A 174 5.96 -9.40 9.49
N ALA A 175 5.93 -8.37 8.64
CA ALA A 175 6.78 -7.20 8.80
C ALA A 175 6.09 -6.20 9.72
N ARG A 176 6.78 -5.75 10.76
CA ARG A 176 6.40 -4.60 11.60
C ARG A 176 7.29 -3.43 11.23
N VAL A 177 6.69 -2.35 10.78
CA VAL A 177 7.37 -1.10 10.45
C VAL A 177 7.05 -0.08 11.54
N ASP A 178 8.07 0.25 12.33
CA ASP A 178 8.03 1.29 13.35
C ASP A 178 8.10 2.66 12.67
N LEU A 179 7.21 3.57 13.05
CA LEU A 179 7.15 4.92 12.51
C LEU A 179 7.76 5.92 13.49
N ASN A 180 8.16 7.09 12.93
CA ASN A 180 8.53 8.24 13.76
C ASN A 180 7.32 8.75 14.56
N ASN A 181 7.57 9.62 15.54
CA ASN A 181 6.51 10.15 16.42
C ASN A 181 5.40 10.90 15.68
N GLU A 182 5.68 11.43 14.49
CA GLU A 182 4.71 12.09 13.62
C GLU A 182 3.87 11.07 12.81
N GLY A 183 4.24 9.79 12.81
CA GLY A 183 3.55 8.73 12.06
C GLY A 183 3.72 8.84 10.53
N THR A 184 4.82 9.43 10.06
CA THR A 184 4.99 9.76 8.62
C THR A 184 6.22 9.15 7.97
N MET A 185 7.17 8.61 8.76
CA MET A 185 8.41 8.01 8.27
C MET A 185 8.65 6.65 8.91
N ALA A 186 9.00 5.66 8.07
CA ALA A 186 9.51 4.39 8.55
C ALA A 186 10.90 4.56 9.15
N MET A 187 11.06 4.16 10.42
CA MET A 187 12.31 4.26 11.16
C MET A 187 13.03 2.92 11.25
N MET A 188 12.30 1.84 11.41
CA MET A 188 12.85 0.50 11.55
C MET A 188 11.85 -0.53 11.05
N GLU A 189 12.35 -1.62 10.47
CA GLU A 189 11.57 -2.83 10.19
C GLU A 189 12.01 -3.96 11.10
N GLU A 190 11.02 -4.68 11.65
CA GLU A 190 11.21 -5.92 12.37
C GLU A 190 10.48 -7.07 11.67
N THR A 191 11.19 -8.15 11.37
CA THR A 191 10.60 -9.37 10.85
C THR A 191 10.07 -10.23 11.99
N LEU A 192 8.76 -10.38 12.06
CA LEU A 192 8.07 -11.26 13.00
C LEU A 192 7.61 -12.54 12.30
N LEU A 193 7.45 -13.62 13.08
CA LEU A 193 6.84 -14.88 12.63
C LEU A 193 7.45 -15.44 11.34
N ASN A 194 8.76 -15.33 11.16
CA ASN A 194 9.46 -15.83 9.98
C ASN A 194 9.16 -17.34 9.73
N GLY A 195 8.81 -17.69 8.49
CA GLY A 195 8.44 -19.05 8.11
C GLY A 195 7.02 -19.47 8.52
N ILE A 196 6.16 -18.52 8.92
CA ILE A 196 4.79 -18.80 9.35
C ILE A 196 3.90 -19.32 8.19
N GLY A 197 4.31 -19.13 6.96
CA GLY A 197 3.55 -19.39 5.75
C GLY A 197 3.12 -18.10 5.04
N ARG A 198 2.47 -18.24 3.90
CA ARG A 198 2.00 -17.10 3.11
C ARG A 198 0.88 -16.36 3.85
N ILE A 199 1.12 -15.13 4.25
CA ILE A 199 0.12 -14.28 4.90
C ILE A 199 -0.74 -13.62 3.82
N ARG A 200 -2.06 -13.68 3.98
CA ARG A 200 -3.05 -13.13 3.06
C ARG A 200 -3.72 -11.87 3.55
N ASP A 201 -3.85 -11.75 4.87
CA ASP A 201 -4.49 -10.60 5.49
C ASP A 201 -4.13 -10.48 6.97
N ILE A 202 -4.27 -9.26 7.52
CA ILE A 202 -3.96 -8.94 8.90
C ILE A 202 -5.02 -7.97 9.40
N HIS A 203 -5.58 -8.24 10.58
CA HIS A 203 -6.52 -7.33 11.23
C HIS A 203 -6.33 -7.30 12.74
N GLN A 204 -6.61 -6.16 13.34
CA GLN A 204 -6.74 -6.03 14.79
C GLN A 204 -8.14 -6.44 15.22
N GLY A 205 -8.22 -7.31 16.22
CA GLY A 205 -9.49 -7.60 16.88
C GLY A 205 -9.90 -6.53 17.90
N PRO A 206 -11.17 -6.49 18.31
CA PRO A 206 -11.67 -5.48 19.24
C PRO A 206 -11.01 -5.52 20.60
N GLU A 207 -10.42 -6.66 20.98
CA GLU A 207 -9.66 -6.84 22.21
C GLU A 207 -8.16 -6.47 22.08
N GLY A 208 -7.72 -5.96 20.91
CA GLY A 208 -6.34 -5.55 20.64
C GLY A 208 -5.42 -6.69 20.19
N ALA A 209 -5.88 -7.94 20.06
CA ALA A 209 -5.09 -9.02 19.48
C ALA A 209 -4.95 -8.83 17.95
N ILE A 210 -3.83 -9.32 17.39
CA ILE A 210 -3.60 -9.27 15.95
C ILE A 210 -4.01 -10.62 15.35
N TYR A 211 -4.90 -10.58 14.35
CA TYR A 211 -5.35 -11.75 13.62
C TYR A 211 -4.68 -11.80 12.25
N ILE A 212 -4.09 -12.95 11.93
CA ILE A 212 -3.27 -13.15 10.74
C ILE A 212 -3.86 -14.31 9.95
N ALA A 213 -4.36 -14.02 8.75
CA ALA A 213 -4.87 -15.05 7.82
C ALA A 213 -3.72 -15.62 6.99
N THR A 214 -3.50 -16.94 7.10
CA THR A 214 -2.46 -17.66 6.36
C THR A 214 -3.04 -18.72 5.42
N GLU A 215 -2.35 -19.00 4.32
CA GLU A 215 -2.82 -19.99 3.34
C GLU A 215 -3.01 -21.40 3.93
N ASN A 216 -2.07 -21.84 4.77
CA ASN A 216 -1.99 -23.25 5.18
C ASN A 216 -2.24 -23.50 6.67
N ARG A 217 -2.36 -22.45 7.49
CA ARG A 217 -2.56 -22.56 8.94
C ARG A 217 -3.88 -21.94 9.42
N GLY A 218 -4.69 -21.42 8.48
CA GLY A 218 -5.92 -20.73 8.82
C GLY A 218 -5.66 -19.37 9.44
N ILE A 219 -6.49 -18.98 10.42
CA ILE A 219 -6.37 -17.70 11.13
C ILE A 219 -5.60 -17.94 12.42
N LEU A 220 -4.52 -17.21 12.58
CA LEU A 220 -3.69 -17.19 13.79
C LEU A 220 -4.02 -15.95 14.59
N ARG A 221 -3.93 -16.05 15.91
CA ARG A 221 -4.11 -14.96 16.86
C ARG A 221 -2.81 -14.69 17.61
N LEU A 222 -2.30 -13.48 17.48
CA LEU A 222 -1.10 -13.03 18.20
C LEU A 222 -1.52 -12.25 19.46
N THR A 223 -0.97 -12.68 20.59
CA THR A 223 -1.16 -12.04 21.91
C THR A 223 0.19 -11.98 22.64
N PRO A 224 0.36 -11.08 23.62
CA PRO A 224 1.55 -11.09 24.46
C PRO A 224 1.77 -12.48 25.12
N SER A 225 3.04 -12.87 25.28
CA SER A 225 3.37 -14.03 26.11
C SER A 225 3.18 -13.69 27.59
N ASN A 226 2.57 -14.59 28.33
CA ASN A 226 2.49 -14.49 29.80
C ASN A 226 3.86 -14.57 30.42
#